data_69bb0e30b681d2efe3c70a6136e3d8da
#
_entry.id   69bb0e30b681d2efe3c70a6136e3d8da
#
_cell.length_a   1.000
_cell.length_b   1.000
_cell.length_c   1.000
_cell.angle_alpha   90.00
_cell.angle_beta   90.00
_cell.angle_gamma   90.00
#
_symmetry.space_group_name_H-M   'P 1'
#
loop_
_entity.id
_entity.type
_entity.pdbx_description
1 polymer ?
#
loop_
_entity_poly.entity_id
_entity_poly.type
_entity_poly.pdbx_seq_one_letter_code
_entity_poly.pdbx_strand_id
1 'polypeptide(L)'
;MRRGIRRLSSQIFIGQVLILVATMLVGFGLFAKEQRAQLDVQYEDRALTVAQAAAADTEIRECLSPGSDPCGNLVQEIASEMQRNTGATYIVVIDMNRVRHSHPNPAEIGQRIAEPIATLDGRPHVDVDAGSLGRSANGKAPLYAMDGTTMIGEVSAGILESSVTSALWSVLPVYAEWFAVALLIGAAASWLLAHRLKKRTFGLELDEIAKL
;
A
#
# COMPACT_ATOMS: atom_id res chain seq x y z
N MET A 1 -16.37 -18.95 -52.87
CA MET A 1 -17.03 -17.80 -52.18
C MET A 1 -17.26 -17.95 -50.66
N ARG A 2 -17.30 -19.09 -50.05
CA ARG A 2 -17.50 -19.31 -48.56
C ARG A 2 -16.32 -18.84 -47.66
N ARG A 3 -15.12 -18.63 -48.16
CA ARG A 3 -13.94 -18.23 -47.34
C ARG A 3 -13.89 -16.74 -46.93
N GLY A 4 -14.51 -15.82 -47.72
CA GLY A 4 -14.52 -14.38 -47.42
C GLY A 4 -15.38 -14.00 -46.21
N ILE A 5 -16.58 -14.58 -46.12
CA ILE A 5 -17.58 -14.26 -45.06
C ILE A 5 -17.16 -14.78 -43.69
N ARG A 6 -16.49 -15.97 -43.66
CA ARG A 6 -15.86 -16.45 -42.45
C ARG A 6 -14.75 -15.54 -41.91
N ARG A 7 -14.00 -14.87 -42.80
CA ARG A 7 -12.94 -13.95 -42.39
C ARG A 7 -13.50 -12.67 -41.79
N LEU A 8 -14.57 -12.09 -42.34
CA LEU A 8 -15.16 -10.83 -41.84
C LEU A 8 -15.77 -11.00 -40.43
N SER A 9 -16.60 -12.03 -40.22
CA SER A 9 -17.17 -12.33 -38.90
C SER A 9 -16.11 -12.65 -37.86
N SER A 10 -15.04 -13.36 -38.25
CA SER A 10 -13.91 -13.65 -37.36
C SER A 10 -13.09 -12.40 -37.05
N GLN A 11 -12.90 -11.49 -38.01
CA GLN A 11 -12.19 -10.23 -37.81
C GLN A 11 -12.94 -9.30 -36.84
N ILE A 12 -14.27 -9.20 -37.00
CA ILE A 12 -15.11 -8.40 -36.09
C ILE A 12 -15.05 -8.98 -34.67
N PHE A 13 -15.17 -10.31 -34.52
CA PHE A 13 -15.08 -10.97 -33.22
C PHE A 13 -13.71 -10.75 -32.58
N ILE A 14 -12.62 -10.94 -33.31
CA ILE A 14 -11.25 -10.69 -32.83
C ILE A 14 -11.09 -9.22 -32.43
N GLY A 15 -11.56 -8.29 -33.25
CA GLY A 15 -11.53 -6.86 -32.92
C GLY A 15 -12.26 -6.51 -31.63
N GLN A 16 -13.45 -7.06 -31.42
CA GLN A 16 -14.22 -6.88 -30.18
C GLN A 16 -13.50 -7.45 -28.96
N VAL A 17 -12.93 -8.65 -29.08
CA VAL A 17 -12.18 -9.29 -27.99
C VAL A 17 -10.92 -8.48 -27.66
N LEU A 18 -10.20 -7.98 -28.68
CA LEU A 18 -9.03 -7.13 -28.46
C LEU A 18 -9.38 -5.83 -27.74
N ILE A 19 -10.47 -5.16 -28.14
CA ILE A 19 -10.94 -3.96 -27.44
C ILE A 19 -11.31 -4.28 -25.99
N LEU A 20 -12.03 -5.38 -25.76
CA LEU A 20 -12.42 -5.83 -24.43
C LEU A 20 -11.18 -6.08 -23.56
N VAL A 21 -10.21 -6.83 -24.08
CA VAL A 21 -8.95 -7.12 -23.34
C VAL A 21 -8.18 -5.84 -23.06
N ALA A 22 -8.04 -4.95 -24.04
CA ALA A 22 -7.34 -3.67 -23.86
C ALA A 22 -8.02 -2.82 -22.79
N THR A 23 -9.35 -2.70 -22.83
CA THR A 23 -10.12 -1.94 -21.83
C THR A 23 -9.95 -2.55 -20.42
N MET A 24 -9.98 -3.89 -20.32
CA MET A 24 -9.79 -4.58 -19.05
C MET A 24 -8.38 -4.42 -18.50
N LEU A 25 -7.35 -4.48 -19.34
CA LEU A 25 -5.96 -4.26 -18.91
C LEU A 25 -5.75 -2.84 -18.38
N VAL A 26 -6.32 -1.83 -19.06
CA VAL A 26 -6.28 -0.44 -18.58
C VAL A 26 -7.02 -0.32 -17.26
N GLY A 27 -8.23 -0.86 -17.16
CA GLY A 27 -9.04 -0.81 -15.94
C GLY A 27 -8.34 -1.51 -14.75
N PHE A 28 -7.75 -2.68 -15.00
CA PHE A 28 -7.00 -3.39 -13.97
C PHE A 28 -5.73 -2.64 -13.53
N GLY A 29 -5.01 -2.03 -14.48
CA GLY A 29 -3.84 -1.21 -14.17
C GLY A 29 -4.17 0.02 -13.32
N LEU A 30 -5.26 0.73 -13.66
CA LEU A 30 -5.75 1.85 -12.85
C LEU A 30 -6.20 1.41 -11.46
N PHE A 31 -6.93 0.30 -11.39
CA PHE A 31 -7.35 -0.30 -10.12
C PHE A 31 -6.17 -0.69 -9.23
N ALA A 32 -5.16 -1.37 -9.79
CA ALA A 32 -3.97 -1.77 -9.05
C ALA A 32 -3.19 -0.55 -8.52
N LYS A 33 -3.11 0.53 -9.31
CA LYS A 33 -2.51 1.80 -8.89
C LYS A 33 -3.26 2.42 -7.72
N GLU A 34 -4.59 2.46 -7.80
CA GLU A 34 -5.45 3.02 -6.74
C GLU A 34 -5.34 2.20 -5.45
N GLN A 35 -5.38 0.86 -5.56
CA GLN A 35 -5.20 -0.03 -4.41
C GLN A 35 -3.86 0.19 -3.72
N ARG A 36 -2.80 0.39 -4.50
CA ARG A 36 -1.48 0.71 -3.91
C ARG A 36 -1.51 2.03 -3.15
N ALA A 37 -2.09 3.08 -3.72
CA ALA A 37 -2.19 4.38 -3.06
C ALA A 37 -3.00 4.31 -1.74
N GLN A 38 -4.10 3.55 -1.73
CA GLN A 38 -4.90 3.34 -0.53
C GLN A 38 -4.14 2.55 0.55
N LEU A 39 -3.37 1.53 0.15
CA LEU A 39 -2.52 0.80 1.08
C LEU A 39 -1.42 1.70 1.66
N ASP A 40 -0.76 2.50 0.84
CA ASP A 40 0.28 3.44 1.32
C ASP A 40 -0.28 4.35 2.42
N VAL A 41 -1.42 5.01 2.20
CA VAL A 41 -2.09 5.84 3.21
C VAL A 41 -2.46 5.03 4.47
N GLN A 42 -2.99 3.83 4.30
CA GLN A 42 -3.38 2.98 5.44
C GLN A 42 -2.17 2.57 6.30
N TYR A 43 -1.04 2.29 5.68
CA TYR A 43 0.19 1.94 6.39
C TYR A 43 0.83 3.16 7.07
N GLU A 44 0.75 4.34 6.45
CA GLU A 44 1.16 5.62 7.03
C GLU A 44 0.34 5.93 8.29
N ASP A 45 -0.98 5.87 8.22
CA ASP A 45 -1.89 6.09 9.36
C ASP A 45 -1.63 5.08 10.48
N ARG A 46 -1.38 3.82 10.13
CA ARG A 46 -1.05 2.78 11.10
C ARG A 46 0.29 3.05 11.78
N ALA A 47 1.32 3.42 11.02
CA ALA A 47 2.64 3.77 11.56
C ALA A 47 2.53 4.94 12.52
N LEU A 48 1.77 5.98 12.14
CA LEU A 48 1.52 7.14 12.98
C LEU A 48 0.79 6.76 14.28
N THR A 49 -0.25 5.94 14.19
CA THR A 49 -1.01 5.47 15.37
C THR A 49 -0.10 4.72 16.36
N VAL A 50 0.80 3.88 15.85
CA VAL A 50 1.77 3.15 16.69
C VAL A 50 2.77 4.12 17.32
N ALA A 51 3.30 5.08 16.57
CA ALA A 51 4.20 6.09 17.11
C ALA A 51 3.54 6.92 18.21
N GLN A 52 2.29 7.35 18.02
CA GLN A 52 1.51 8.08 19.02
C GLN A 52 1.23 7.24 20.26
N ALA A 53 0.89 5.96 20.09
CA ALA A 53 0.67 5.04 21.22
C ALA A 53 1.95 4.87 22.05
N ALA A 54 3.10 4.69 21.40
CA ALA A 54 4.38 4.60 22.09
C ALA A 54 4.81 5.93 22.73
N ALA A 55 4.52 7.07 22.11
CA ALA A 55 4.76 8.39 22.70
C ALA A 55 3.83 8.69 23.90
N ALA A 56 2.69 8.06 23.98
CA ALA A 56 1.76 8.19 25.10
C ALA A 56 2.04 7.20 26.25
N ASP A 57 2.94 6.23 26.03
CA ASP A 57 3.29 5.24 27.03
C ASP A 57 3.93 5.90 28.28
N THR A 58 3.40 5.56 29.45
CA THR A 58 3.79 6.21 30.71
C THR A 58 5.23 5.87 31.09
N GLU A 59 5.63 4.61 30.94
CA GLU A 59 6.97 4.17 31.34
C GLU A 59 8.05 4.75 30.43
N ILE A 60 7.81 4.85 29.11
CA ILE A 60 8.71 5.55 28.17
C ILE A 60 8.86 7.02 28.57
N ARG A 61 7.76 7.68 28.90
CA ARG A 61 7.75 9.09 29.31
C ARG A 61 8.48 9.33 30.62
N GLU A 62 8.27 8.46 31.60
CA GLU A 62 8.97 8.50 32.88
C GLU A 62 10.47 8.32 32.69
N CYS A 63 10.89 7.32 31.91
CA CYS A 63 12.29 7.02 31.66
C CYS A 63 13.09 8.16 31.00
N LEU A 64 12.45 8.92 30.12
CA LEU A 64 13.10 10.02 29.38
C LEU A 64 12.86 11.38 30.03
N SER A 65 12.04 11.47 31.07
CA SER A 65 11.78 12.73 31.77
C SER A 65 13.04 13.24 32.51
N PRO A 66 13.26 14.56 32.55
CA PRO A 66 14.40 15.14 33.28
C PRO A 66 14.39 14.75 34.75
N GLY A 67 15.53 14.25 35.23
CA GLY A 67 15.69 13.84 36.62
C GLY A 67 15.19 12.44 36.96
N SER A 68 14.75 11.67 36.00
CA SER A 68 14.43 10.25 36.18
C SER A 68 15.70 9.40 36.40
N ASP A 69 15.55 8.31 37.16
CA ASP A 69 16.60 7.31 37.26
C ASP A 69 16.80 6.59 35.93
N PRO A 70 18.04 6.15 35.59
CA PRO A 70 18.29 5.40 34.38
C PRO A 70 17.44 4.13 34.31
N CYS A 71 16.55 4.02 33.32
CA CYS A 71 15.66 2.87 33.15
C CYS A 71 16.33 1.66 32.47
N GLY A 72 17.65 1.70 32.25
CA GLY A 72 18.36 0.62 31.57
C GLY A 72 17.77 0.29 30.18
N ASN A 73 17.34 -0.95 29.99
CA ASN A 73 16.78 -1.41 28.70
C ASN A 73 15.25 -1.32 28.62
N LEU A 74 14.57 -0.75 29.60
CA LEU A 74 13.11 -0.77 29.69
C LEU A 74 12.44 -0.17 28.45
N VAL A 75 12.93 0.98 27.96
CA VAL A 75 12.40 1.62 26.74
C VAL A 75 12.52 0.70 25.52
N GLN A 76 13.64 -0.02 25.39
CA GLN A 76 13.83 -1.00 24.35
C GLN A 76 12.88 -2.20 24.48
N GLU A 77 12.64 -2.68 25.69
CA GLU A 77 11.74 -3.82 25.95
C GLU A 77 10.29 -3.46 25.58
N ILE A 78 9.81 -2.30 26.04
CA ILE A 78 8.48 -1.79 25.69
C ILE A 78 8.34 -1.60 24.18
N ALA A 79 9.29 -0.94 23.54
CA ALA A 79 9.28 -0.72 22.09
C ALA A 79 9.25 -2.07 21.33
N SER A 80 10.01 -3.06 21.77
CA SER A 80 10.04 -4.39 21.18
C SER A 80 8.73 -5.16 21.38
N GLU A 81 8.09 -5.01 22.52
CA GLU A 81 6.78 -5.61 22.78
C GLU A 81 5.70 -4.95 21.91
N MET A 82 5.66 -3.63 21.88
CA MET A 82 4.74 -2.89 21.01
C MET A 82 4.95 -3.24 19.53
N GLN A 83 6.20 -3.38 19.08
CA GLN A 83 6.53 -3.81 17.73
C GLN A 83 5.91 -5.17 17.41
N ARG A 84 6.06 -6.17 18.30
CA ARG A 84 5.47 -7.50 18.12
C ARG A 84 3.94 -7.47 18.07
N ASN A 85 3.33 -6.68 18.96
CA ASN A 85 1.88 -6.64 19.13
C ASN A 85 1.18 -5.84 18.01
N THR A 86 1.84 -4.83 17.45
CA THR A 86 1.28 -3.95 16.41
C THR A 86 1.63 -4.39 15.00
N GLY A 87 2.67 -5.23 14.83
CA GLY A 87 3.22 -5.60 13.52
C GLY A 87 3.97 -4.46 12.83
N ALA A 88 4.36 -3.41 13.57
CA ALA A 88 5.31 -2.42 13.08
C ALA A 88 6.66 -3.11 12.81
N THR A 89 7.39 -2.64 11.80
CA THR A 89 8.72 -3.18 11.48
C THR A 89 9.74 -2.70 12.50
N TYR A 90 9.56 -1.47 12.99
CA TYR A 90 10.41 -0.89 14.03
C TYR A 90 9.65 0.18 14.82
N ILE A 91 10.11 0.39 16.05
CA ILE A 91 9.77 1.53 16.89
C ILE A 91 11.08 2.06 17.46
N VAL A 92 11.38 3.31 17.13
CA VAL A 92 12.60 4.01 17.55
C VAL A 92 12.21 5.19 18.42
N VAL A 93 12.73 5.21 19.63
CA VAL A 93 12.56 6.31 20.58
C VAL A 93 13.86 7.06 20.69
N ILE A 94 13.83 8.37 20.48
CA ILE A 94 14.99 9.25 20.60
C ILE A 94 14.71 10.38 21.60
N ASP A 95 15.77 10.82 22.30
CA ASP A 95 15.70 12.00 23.17
C ASP A 95 15.95 13.29 22.38
N MET A 96 15.91 14.45 23.07
CA MET A 96 16.19 15.77 22.47
C MET A 96 17.64 15.92 21.99
N ASN A 97 18.56 15.06 22.46
CA ASN A 97 19.93 14.99 21.97
C ASN A 97 20.07 14.09 20.75
N ARG A 98 18.94 13.52 20.27
CA ARG A 98 18.85 12.58 19.16
C ARG A 98 19.54 11.23 19.45
N VAL A 99 19.68 10.85 20.70
CA VAL A 99 20.23 9.55 21.11
C VAL A 99 19.09 8.52 21.08
N ARG A 100 19.35 7.35 20.48
CA ARG A 100 18.38 6.25 20.40
C ARG A 100 18.31 5.52 21.73
N HIS A 101 17.12 5.40 22.27
CA HIS A 101 16.79 4.56 23.45
C HIS A 101 16.14 3.24 23.04
N SER A 102 15.63 3.14 21.82
CA SER A 102 15.18 1.89 21.22
C SER A 102 15.53 1.80 19.75
N HIS A 103 15.83 0.59 19.28
CA HIS A 103 16.08 0.29 17.86
C HIS A 103 16.00 -1.23 17.63
N PRO A 104 15.53 -1.72 16.43
CA PRO A 104 15.54 -3.17 16.11
C PRO A 104 16.93 -3.79 16.08
N ASN A 105 17.95 -3.01 15.67
CA ASN A 105 19.35 -3.41 15.80
C ASN A 105 19.91 -2.88 17.13
N PRO A 106 20.24 -3.74 18.11
CA PRO A 106 20.76 -3.31 19.40
C PRO A 106 22.05 -2.49 19.34
N ALA A 107 22.86 -2.67 18.28
CA ALA A 107 24.12 -1.92 18.09
C ALA A 107 23.88 -0.42 17.83
N GLU A 108 22.69 -0.04 17.46
CA GLU A 108 22.28 1.36 17.19
C GLU A 108 21.77 2.08 18.46
N ILE A 109 21.48 1.36 19.52
CA ILE A 109 21.02 1.94 20.81
C ILE A 109 22.18 2.72 21.42
N GLY A 110 21.90 3.90 21.94
CA GLY A 110 22.88 4.83 22.49
C GLY A 110 23.60 5.66 21.41
N GLN A 111 23.39 5.36 20.14
CA GLN A 111 23.97 6.16 19.05
C GLN A 111 23.06 7.34 18.68
N ARG A 112 23.71 8.42 18.25
CA ARG A 112 23.01 9.64 17.81
C ARG A 112 22.62 9.52 16.35
N ILE A 113 21.38 9.91 16.03
CA ILE A 113 20.93 10.01 14.62
C ILE A 113 21.45 11.30 13.98
N ALA A 114 21.68 11.23 12.66
CA ALA A 114 22.14 12.39 11.88
C ALA A 114 20.98 13.34 11.56
N GLU A 115 19.79 12.79 11.31
CA GLU A 115 18.60 13.53 10.94
C GLU A 115 18.12 14.43 12.11
N PRO A 116 17.54 15.60 11.81
CA PRO A 116 16.90 16.42 12.82
C PRO A 116 15.62 15.77 13.35
N ILE A 117 15.20 16.15 14.55
CA ILE A 117 13.89 15.80 15.09
C ILE A 117 12.82 16.44 14.20
N ALA A 118 11.92 15.64 13.64
CA ALA A 118 10.90 16.11 12.71
C ALA A 118 9.74 16.81 13.42
N THR A 119 9.46 16.40 14.67
CA THR A 119 8.29 16.84 15.44
C THR A 119 8.54 18.05 16.34
N LEU A 120 9.59 18.86 16.06
CA LEU A 120 9.92 20.08 16.84
C LEU A 120 8.79 21.13 16.83
N ASP A 121 7.90 21.09 15.88
CA ASP A 121 6.69 21.92 15.82
C ASP A 121 5.57 21.46 16.76
N GLY A 122 5.80 20.36 17.50
CA GLY A 122 4.84 19.75 18.41
C GLY A 122 3.73 18.97 17.71
N ARG A 123 3.86 18.72 16.40
CA ARG A 123 2.87 17.98 15.60
C ARG A 123 3.41 16.63 15.17
N PRO A 124 2.52 15.63 15.07
CA PRO A 124 2.91 14.38 14.45
C PRO A 124 3.11 14.53 12.94
N HIS A 125 4.07 13.81 12.41
CA HIS A 125 4.42 13.78 10.99
C HIS A 125 4.33 12.38 10.42
N VAL A 126 4.01 12.31 9.12
CA VAL A 126 4.04 11.07 8.33
C VAL A 126 4.89 11.32 7.10
N ASP A 127 5.82 10.45 6.83
CA ASP A 127 6.64 10.51 5.64
C ASP A 127 7.05 9.11 5.16
N VAL A 128 7.55 9.04 3.93
CA VAL A 128 8.12 7.82 3.36
C VAL A 128 9.61 8.01 3.22
N ASP A 129 10.37 7.45 4.14
CA ASP A 129 11.82 7.57 4.19
C ASP A 129 12.54 6.29 3.77
N ALA A 130 13.73 6.46 3.19
CA ALA A 130 14.69 5.41 3.00
C ALA A 130 15.67 5.40 4.17
N GLY A 131 15.23 4.87 5.31
CA GLY A 131 16.07 4.73 6.51
C GLY A 131 17.08 3.57 6.45
N SER A 132 17.77 3.33 7.55
CA SER A 132 18.77 2.25 7.68
C SER A 132 18.20 0.84 7.47
N LEU A 133 16.88 0.68 7.59
CA LEU A 133 16.13 -0.58 7.43
C LEU A 133 15.48 -0.73 6.05
N GLY A 134 15.64 0.25 5.16
CA GLY A 134 15.02 0.31 3.85
C GLY A 134 13.91 1.37 3.76
N ARG A 135 13.25 1.43 2.60
CA ARG A 135 12.13 2.35 2.39
C ARG A 135 10.92 1.91 3.21
N SER A 136 10.39 2.82 4.01
CA SER A 136 9.28 2.58 4.93
C SER A 136 8.33 3.77 5.02
N ALA A 137 7.06 3.48 5.28
CA ALA A 137 6.12 4.47 5.76
C ALA A 137 6.39 4.71 7.25
N ASN A 138 6.67 5.96 7.61
CA ASN A 138 7.05 6.37 8.96
C ASN A 138 6.00 7.29 9.54
N GLY A 139 5.54 6.94 10.75
CA GLY A 139 4.82 7.88 11.62
C GLY A 139 5.78 8.37 12.70
N LYS A 140 5.85 9.68 12.88
CA LYS A 140 6.67 10.35 13.90
C LYS A 140 5.76 11.12 14.83
N ALA A 141 5.91 10.92 16.13
CA ALA A 141 5.12 11.57 17.16
C ALA A 141 6.02 12.28 18.18
N PRO A 142 5.68 13.51 18.60
CA PRO A 142 6.41 14.18 19.66
C PRO A 142 6.24 13.45 20.99
N LEU A 143 7.32 13.28 21.72
CA LEU A 143 7.34 12.68 23.05
C LEU A 143 7.40 13.78 24.09
N TYR A 144 6.39 13.82 24.96
CA TYR A 144 6.28 14.80 26.03
C TYR A 144 6.53 14.14 27.41
N ALA A 145 7.15 14.90 28.30
CA ALA A 145 7.29 14.51 29.71
C ALA A 145 5.92 14.31 30.37
N MET A 146 5.92 13.86 31.62
CA MET A 146 4.69 13.61 32.38
C MET A 146 3.83 14.86 32.60
N ASP A 147 4.43 16.07 32.49
CA ASP A 147 3.72 17.36 32.53
C ASP A 147 2.85 17.62 31.28
N GLY A 148 3.02 16.84 30.20
CA GLY A 148 2.30 16.96 28.95
C GLY A 148 2.67 18.18 28.11
N THR A 149 3.65 18.97 28.52
CA THR A 149 4.03 20.23 27.84
C THR A 149 5.50 20.29 27.45
N THR A 150 6.38 19.70 28.23
CA THR A 150 7.82 19.68 27.95
C THR A 150 8.13 18.56 26.95
N MET A 151 8.57 18.93 25.76
CA MET A 151 9.03 17.95 24.78
C MET A 151 10.37 17.36 25.21
N ILE A 152 10.45 16.04 25.27
CA ILE A 152 11.62 15.28 25.72
C ILE A 152 12.22 14.41 24.63
N GLY A 153 11.57 14.29 23.47
CA GLY A 153 12.07 13.49 22.37
C GLY A 153 11.05 13.29 21.27
N GLU A 154 11.29 12.27 20.46
CA GLU A 154 10.45 11.84 19.36
C GLU A 154 10.35 10.31 19.32
N VAL A 155 9.18 9.80 18.99
CA VAL A 155 8.98 8.38 18.68
C VAL A 155 8.72 8.26 17.19
N SER A 156 9.45 7.39 16.53
CA SER A 156 9.24 6.99 15.13
C SER A 156 8.86 5.52 15.05
N ALA A 157 7.75 5.23 14.41
CA ALA A 157 7.35 3.85 14.07
C ALA A 157 7.26 3.72 12.55
N GLY A 158 7.70 2.58 12.02
CA GLY A 158 7.73 2.37 10.58
C GLY A 158 7.25 1.00 10.14
N ILE A 159 6.71 0.97 8.91
CA ILE A 159 6.30 -0.23 8.22
C ILE A 159 7.02 -0.27 6.87
N LEU A 160 7.79 -1.34 6.62
CA LEU A 160 8.58 -1.48 5.39
C LEU A 160 7.69 -1.59 4.15
N GLU A 161 8.13 -1.02 3.04
CA GLU A 161 7.48 -1.10 1.72
C GLU A 161 7.32 -2.56 1.24
N SER A 162 8.19 -3.47 1.64
CA SER A 162 8.04 -4.90 1.37
C SER A 162 6.76 -5.49 1.95
N SER A 163 6.31 -4.99 3.10
CA SER A 163 5.03 -5.41 3.72
C SER A 163 3.84 -4.88 2.93
N VAL A 164 3.90 -3.64 2.45
CA VAL A 164 2.89 -3.04 1.55
C VAL A 164 2.79 -3.83 0.24
N THR A 165 3.94 -4.12 -0.37
CA THR A 165 4.00 -4.87 -1.62
C THR A 165 3.47 -6.30 -1.46
N SER A 166 3.80 -6.99 -0.36
CA SER A 166 3.29 -8.34 -0.11
C SER A 166 1.78 -8.35 0.13
N ALA A 167 1.25 -7.35 0.83
CA ALA A 167 -0.19 -7.17 1.01
C ALA A 167 -0.91 -6.95 -0.34
N LEU A 168 -0.35 -6.13 -1.23
CA LEU A 168 -0.88 -5.92 -2.57
C LEU A 168 -0.92 -7.24 -3.37
N TRP A 169 0.18 -8.00 -3.38
CA TRP A 169 0.24 -9.28 -4.08
C TRP A 169 -0.71 -10.34 -3.52
N SER A 170 -1.09 -10.28 -2.25
CA SER A 170 -2.08 -11.18 -1.66
C SER A 170 -3.51 -10.89 -2.11
N VAL A 171 -3.82 -9.64 -2.45
CA VAL A 171 -5.17 -9.19 -2.82
C VAL A 171 -5.39 -9.25 -4.34
N LEU A 172 -4.37 -8.95 -5.15
CA LEU A 172 -4.46 -8.90 -6.61
C LEU A 172 -5.03 -10.17 -7.27
N PRO A 173 -4.69 -11.42 -6.85
CA PRO A 173 -5.24 -12.63 -7.46
C PRO A 173 -6.78 -12.70 -7.39
N VAL A 174 -7.36 -12.30 -6.26
CA VAL A 174 -8.81 -12.32 -6.07
C VAL A 174 -9.51 -11.41 -7.09
N TYR A 175 -8.98 -10.21 -7.30
CA TYR A 175 -9.53 -9.30 -8.29
C TYR A 175 -9.25 -9.76 -9.73
N ALA A 176 -8.09 -10.37 -9.99
CA ALA A 176 -7.77 -10.95 -11.29
C ALA A 176 -8.77 -12.05 -11.70
N GLU A 177 -9.24 -12.86 -10.74
CA GLU A 177 -10.30 -13.85 -10.98
C GLU A 177 -11.61 -13.21 -11.43
N TRP A 178 -12.06 -12.14 -10.76
CA TRP A 178 -13.27 -11.41 -11.14
C TRP A 178 -13.13 -10.77 -12.52
N PHE A 179 -11.98 -10.19 -12.84
CA PHE A 179 -11.69 -9.66 -14.16
C PHE A 179 -11.69 -10.77 -15.23
N ALA A 180 -11.14 -11.95 -14.93
CA ALA A 180 -11.16 -13.09 -15.83
C ALA A 180 -12.60 -13.59 -16.10
N VAL A 181 -13.44 -13.67 -15.06
CA VAL A 181 -14.86 -14.02 -15.20
C VAL A 181 -15.58 -13.00 -16.07
N ALA A 182 -15.39 -11.71 -15.83
CA ALA A 182 -16.01 -10.66 -16.65
C ALA A 182 -15.56 -10.73 -18.12
N LEU A 183 -14.29 -11.04 -18.37
CA LEU A 183 -13.74 -11.23 -19.72
C LEU A 183 -14.38 -12.44 -20.42
N LEU A 184 -14.56 -13.55 -19.71
CA LEU A 184 -15.23 -14.74 -20.26
C LEU A 184 -16.69 -14.47 -20.61
N ILE A 185 -17.43 -13.77 -19.74
CA ILE A 185 -18.82 -13.36 -19.99
C ILE A 185 -18.89 -12.44 -21.22
N GLY A 186 -18.02 -11.44 -21.31
CA GLY A 186 -17.94 -10.52 -22.44
C GLY A 186 -17.60 -11.22 -23.75
N ALA A 187 -16.65 -12.16 -23.73
CA ALA A 187 -16.29 -12.97 -24.90
C ALA A 187 -17.43 -13.89 -25.33
N ALA A 188 -18.12 -14.53 -24.39
CA ALA A 188 -19.30 -15.36 -24.68
C ALA A 188 -20.45 -14.53 -25.27
N ALA A 189 -20.73 -13.35 -24.71
CA ALA A 189 -21.74 -12.43 -25.26
C ALA A 189 -21.38 -11.97 -26.69
N SER A 190 -20.13 -11.60 -26.93
CA SER A 190 -19.64 -11.23 -28.27
C SER A 190 -19.75 -12.38 -29.26
N TRP A 191 -19.43 -13.62 -28.83
CA TRP A 191 -19.58 -14.80 -29.65
C TRP A 191 -21.05 -15.08 -30.00
N LEU A 192 -21.96 -15.00 -29.02
CA LEU A 192 -23.40 -15.16 -29.23
C LEU A 192 -23.95 -14.11 -30.20
N LEU A 193 -23.54 -12.85 -30.05
CA LEU A 193 -23.93 -11.77 -30.94
C LEU A 193 -23.45 -12.02 -32.38
N ALA A 194 -22.19 -12.35 -32.54
CA ALA A 194 -21.61 -12.69 -33.85
C ALA A 194 -22.32 -13.89 -34.49
N HIS A 195 -22.69 -14.89 -33.68
CA HIS A 195 -23.40 -16.06 -34.16
C HIS A 195 -24.86 -15.75 -34.56
N ARG A 196 -25.58 -14.90 -33.80
CA ARG A 196 -26.94 -14.46 -34.13
C ARG A 196 -26.96 -13.58 -35.37
N LEU A 197 -26.01 -12.63 -35.50
CA LEU A 197 -25.86 -11.80 -36.70
C LEU A 197 -25.64 -12.67 -37.94
N LYS A 198 -24.76 -13.67 -37.84
CA LYS A 198 -24.51 -14.61 -38.90
C LYS A 198 -25.77 -15.37 -39.37
N LYS A 199 -26.64 -15.75 -38.42
CA LYS A 199 -27.90 -16.41 -38.74
C LYS A 199 -28.93 -15.48 -39.42
N ARG A 200 -28.93 -14.20 -39.07
CA ARG A 200 -29.88 -13.20 -39.64
C ARG A 200 -29.43 -12.62 -40.98
N THR A 201 -28.12 -12.56 -41.25
CA THR A 201 -27.56 -12.01 -42.49
C THR A 201 -27.56 -13.03 -43.66
N PHE A 202 -27.84 -14.31 -43.37
CA PHE A 202 -27.95 -15.34 -44.38
C PHE A 202 -29.26 -15.29 -45.19
N GLY A 203 -30.14 -14.26 -44.98
CA GLY A 203 -31.39 -14.06 -45.77
C GLY A 203 -31.30 -12.96 -46.82
N LEU A 204 -30.20 -12.16 -46.87
CA LEU A 204 -30.01 -11.15 -47.89
C LEU A 204 -28.53 -11.12 -48.28
N GLU A 205 -28.22 -11.71 -49.44
CA GLU A 205 -26.90 -11.63 -50.04
C GLU A 205 -26.68 -10.20 -50.51
N LEU A 206 -25.58 -9.55 -50.04
CA LEU A 206 -25.12 -8.26 -50.50
C LEU A 206 -24.85 -8.19 -52.04
N ASP A 207 -24.79 -9.36 -52.67
CA ASP A 207 -24.67 -9.49 -54.12
C ASP A 207 -25.99 -9.26 -54.90
N GLU A 208 -27.15 -9.29 -54.24
CA GLU A 208 -28.43 -8.93 -54.87
C GLU A 208 -28.68 -7.42 -54.87
N ILE A 209 -28.10 -6.68 -53.91
CA ILE A 209 -28.24 -5.20 -53.86
C ILE A 209 -27.30 -4.53 -54.90
N ALA A 210 -26.22 -5.21 -55.30
CA ALA A 210 -25.29 -4.68 -56.31
C ALA A 210 -25.78 -4.94 -57.77
N LYS A 211 -26.91 -5.59 -57.97
CA LYS A 211 -27.51 -5.88 -59.28
C LYS A 211 -28.81 -5.13 -59.56
N LEU A 212 -29.22 -4.22 -58.63
CA LEU A 212 -30.27 -3.24 -58.83
C LEU A 212 -29.66 -1.86 -59.12
#